data_0b85c9680ee2f72853cec1eb0797c4fd
#
_entry.id   0b85c9680ee2f72853cec1eb0797c4fd
#
_cell.length_a   1.000
_cell.length_b   1.000
_cell.length_c   1.000
_cell.angle_alpha   90.00
_cell.angle_beta   90.00
_cell.angle_gamma   90.00
#
_symmetry.space_group_name_H-M   'P 1'
#
loop_
_entity.id
_entity.type
_entity.pdbx_description
1 polymer ?
#
loop_
_entity_poly.entity_id
_entity_poly.type
_entity_poly.pdbx_seq_one_letter_code
_entity_poly.pdbx_strand_id
1 'polypeptide(L)'
;DAQADITVFAGVRFMAETAKILNPNATVILPDAESTCSLVTQTDVTALAAWRQRYADYVHVSYINSSAEHKALSDWIVTSRNVDDIIAHLYAEGKKVIFSPDRNMGGYLNHQYGYDMPLWSAVCEVHDKFNEAALNEAIAAVSGDAVLIAHPESPLPVLKRADYVGSTSGMLNWVKQYQGKTSTTIFVATEDGILYNMHQVRPDLTLVQAPIYAGCQCNSCPYMKLNTVAAVQAAQRGEGTPIDYLTAAQMDAARLPIERMLAFSEKHYA
;
A
#
# COMPACT_ATOMS: atom_id res chain seq x y z
N ASP A 1 -4.51 -17.81 9.09
CA ASP A 1 -4.39 -19.21 9.54
C ASP A 1 -5.06 -20.22 8.62
N ALA A 2 -4.90 -20.10 7.32
CA ALA A 2 -5.31 -21.16 6.42
C ALA A 2 -4.25 -22.25 6.48
N GLN A 3 -4.53 -23.35 7.17
CA GLN A 3 -3.76 -24.61 7.08
C GLN A 3 -4.09 -25.30 5.75
N ALA A 4 -4.01 -24.54 4.65
CA ALA A 4 -4.27 -25.07 3.33
C ALA A 4 -2.95 -25.50 2.70
N ASP A 5 -2.89 -26.69 2.14
CA ASP A 5 -1.73 -27.19 1.39
C ASP A 5 -1.46 -26.36 0.14
N ILE A 6 -2.51 -25.79 -0.45
CA ILE A 6 -2.46 -24.94 -1.65
C ILE A 6 -3.22 -23.65 -1.40
N THR A 7 -2.57 -22.51 -1.67
CA THR A 7 -3.15 -21.18 -1.62
C THR A 7 -3.08 -20.52 -2.99
N VAL A 8 -4.21 -20.27 -3.63
CA VAL A 8 -4.28 -19.40 -4.81
C VAL A 8 -4.40 -17.96 -4.34
N PHE A 9 -3.38 -17.15 -4.61
CA PHE A 9 -3.31 -15.78 -4.13
C PHE A 9 -3.72 -14.81 -5.23
N ALA A 10 -4.98 -14.40 -5.25
CA ALA A 10 -5.51 -13.40 -6.19
C ALA A 10 -5.07 -11.99 -5.77
N GLY A 11 -3.84 -11.66 -6.08
CA GLY A 11 -3.17 -10.40 -5.73
C GLY A 11 -1.90 -10.23 -6.54
N VAL A 12 -1.03 -9.30 -6.12
CA VAL A 12 0.25 -9.07 -6.78
C VAL A 12 1.37 -9.90 -6.14
N ARG A 13 2.45 -10.10 -6.89
CA ARG A 13 3.55 -11.00 -6.56
C ARG A 13 4.10 -10.82 -5.14
N PHE A 14 4.39 -9.60 -4.68
CA PHE A 14 4.94 -9.37 -3.34
C PHE A 14 4.00 -9.83 -2.21
N MET A 15 2.67 -9.82 -2.45
CA MET A 15 1.69 -10.35 -1.50
C MET A 15 1.75 -11.88 -1.45
N ALA A 16 1.86 -12.54 -2.62
CA ALA A 16 2.02 -13.99 -2.71
C ALA A 16 3.36 -14.43 -2.10
N GLU A 17 4.45 -13.69 -2.33
CA GLU A 17 5.74 -13.90 -1.66
C GLU A 17 5.61 -13.81 -0.13
N THR A 18 4.89 -12.80 0.37
CA THR A 18 4.64 -12.64 1.81
C THR A 18 3.86 -13.83 2.38
N ALA A 19 2.84 -14.31 1.64
CA ALA A 19 2.10 -15.51 2.02
C ALA A 19 3.01 -16.76 2.07
N LYS A 20 3.91 -16.91 1.10
CA LYS A 20 4.90 -18.01 1.06
C LYS A 20 5.92 -17.93 2.20
N ILE A 21 6.42 -16.72 2.50
CA ILE A 21 7.36 -16.47 3.60
C ILE A 21 6.74 -16.86 4.94
N LEU A 22 5.48 -16.54 5.16
CA LEU A 22 4.76 -16.85 6.41
C LEU A 22 4.30 -18.33 6.47
N ASN A 23 4.15 -18.99 5.32
CA ASN A 23 3.71 -20.38 5.20
C ASN A 23 4.65 -21.15 4.25
N PRO A 24 5.90 -21.43 4.65
CA PRO A 24 6.94 -21.96 3.75
C PRO A 24 6.62 -23.36 3.21
N ASN A 25 5.79 -24.12 3.91
CA ASN A 25 5.40 -25.48 3.51
C ASN A 25 4.20 -25.49 2.55
N ALA A 26 3.41 -24.41 2.47
CA ALA A 26 2.28 -24.33 1.57
C ALA A 26 2.72 -24.06 0.12
N THR A 27 2.00 -24.60 -0.84
CA THR A 27 2.11 -24.21 -2.24
C THR A 27 1.33 -22.92 -2.45
N VAL A 28 2.02 -21.81 -2.78
CA VAL A 28 1.38 -20.52 -3.09
C VAL A 28 1.43 -20.31 -4.59
N ILE A 29 0.27 -20.09 -5.21
CA ILE A 29 0.10 -19.93 -6.65
C ILE A 29 -0.44 -18.54 -6.94
N LEU A 30 0.26 -17.79 -7.81
CA LEU A 30 -0.18 -16.51 -8.35
C LEU A 30 -0.97 -16.75 -9.65
N PRO A 31 -2.18 -16.19 -9.84
CA PRO A 31 -2.99 -16.40 -11.03
C PRO A 31 -2.31 -15.91 -12.33
N ASP A 32 -1.60 -14.78 -12.25
CA ASP A 32 -0.89 -14.19 -13.40
C ASP A 32 0.53 -13.78 -13.01
N ALA A 33 1.52 -14.26 -13.77
CA ALA A 33 2.94 -13.99 -13.51
C ALA A 33 3.33 -12.52 -13.62
N GLU A 34 2.61 -11.73 -14.45
CA GLU A 34 2.87 -10.30 -14.66
C GLU A 34 2.20 -9.42 -13.60
N SER A 35 1.42 -10.01 -12.69
CA SER A 35 0.79 -9.30 -11.58
C SER A 35 1.86 -8.88 -10.56
N THR A 36 2.44 -7.69 -10.76
CA THR A 36 3.52 -7.10 -9.95
C THR A 36 3.07 -5.78 -9.29
N CYS A 37 4.01 -4.88 -9.00
CA CYS A 37 3.75 -3.55 -8.43
C CYS A 37 4.82 -2.58 -8.90
N SER A 38 4.43 -1.35 -9.24
CA SER A 38 5.37 -0.31 -9.66
C SER A 38 6.43 0.03 -8.62
N LEU A 39 6.11 -0.06 -7.33
CA LEU A 39 7.08 0.11 -6.24
C LEU A 39 8.18 -0.98 -6.27
N VAL A 40 7.80 -2.20 -6.66
CA VAL A 40 8.77 -3.31 -6.82
C VAL A 40 9.60 -3.13 -8.09
N THR A 41 8.96 -2.83 -9.22
CA THR A 41 9.67 -2.72 -10.52
C THR A 41 10.59 -1.49 -10.59
N GLN A 42 10.32 -0.43 -9.82
CA GLN A 42 11.17 0.76 -9.71
C GLN A 42 12.28 0.61 -8.66
N THR A 43 12.38 -0.53 -7.97
CA THR A 43 13.38 -0.73 -6.92
C THR A 43 14.38 -1.80 -7.35
N ASP A 44 15.57 -1.36 -7.78
CA ASP A 44 16.72 -2.25 -7.94
C ASP A 44 17.27 -2.63 -6.56
N VAL A 45 17.27 -3.92 -6.24
CA VAL A 45 17.65 -4.44 -4.91
C VAL A 45 19.14 -4.23 -4.63
N THR A 46 19.99 -4.27 -5.66
CA THR A 46 21.43 -4.02 -5.51
C THR A 46 21.70 -2.57 -5.16
N ALA A 47 21.03 -1.65 -5.86
CA ALA A 47 21.10 -0.22 -5.56
C ALA A 47 20.52 0.10 -4.17
N LEU A 48 19.44 -0.58 -3.77
CA LEU A 48 18.85 -0.45 -2.43
C LEU A 48 19.82 -0.92 -1.35
N ALA A 49 20.51 -2.05 -1.54
CA ALA A 49 21.52 -2.54 -0.61
C ALA A 49 22.67 -1.56 -0.43
N ALA A 50 23.16 -0.98 -1.53
CA ALA A 50 24.17 0.06 -1.49
C ALA A 50 23.68 1.36 -0.81
N TRP A 51 22.43 1.72 -1.03
CA TRP A 51 21.81 2.87 -0.33
C TRP A 51 21.67 2.59 1.17
N ARG A 52 21.21 1.40 1.57
CA ARG A 52 21.11 0.95 2.96
C ARG A 52 22.46 1.02 3.68
N GLN A 53 23.57 0.66 3.01
CA GLN A 53 24.92 0.74 3.59
C GLN A 53 25.36 2.17 3.92
N ARG A 54 24.91 3.19 3.15
CA ARG A 54 25.20 4.60 3.46
C ARG A 54 24.54 5.08 4.75
N TYR A 55 23.49 4.38 5.19
CA TYR A 55 22.73 4.65 6.40
C TYR A 55 22.83 3.49 7.40
N ALA A 56 24.02 2.93 7.59
CA ALA A 56 24.22 1.72 8.39
C ALA A 56 23.79 1.86 9.86
N ASP A 57 23.79 3.08 10.40
CA ASP A 57 23.33 3.43 11.76
C ASP A 57 21.81 3.76 11.86
N TYR A 58 21.10 3.70 10.74
CA TYR A 58 19.63 3.93 10.70
C TYR A 58 18.86 2.62 10.72
N VAL A 59 17.66 2.64 11.25
CA VAL A 59 16.68 1.56 11.13
C VAL A 59 16.01 1.66 9.75
N HIS A 60 16.07 0.61 8.97
CA HIS A 60 15.44 0.55 7.65
C HIS A 60 13.98 0.05 7.79
N VAL A 61 13.04 0.95 7.63
CA VAL A 61 11.62 0.66 7.59
C VAL A 61 11.15 0.56 6.15
N SER A 62 10.55 -0.56 5.78
CA SER A 62 10.05 -0.77 4.42
C SER A 62 8.55 -1.01 4.41
N TYR A 63 7.88 -0.32 3.48
CA TYR A 63 6.48 -0.58 3.19
C TYR A 63 6.32 -1.98 2.58
N ILE A 64 5.24 -2.66 2.95
CA ILE A 64 4.95 -4.06 2.56
C ILE A 64 4.95 -4.28 1.04
N ASN A 65 4.69 -3.23 0.24
CA ASN A 65 4.73 -3.24 -1.21
C ASN A 65 6.18 -3.28 -1.73
N SER A 66 6.88 -4.34 -1.41
CA SER A 66 8.29 -4.59 -1.68
C SER A 66 8.51 -6.09 -1.95
N SER A 67 9.54 -6.45 -2.73
CA SER A 67 9.88 -7.86 -2.99
C SER A 67 10.39 -8.58 -1.74
N ALA A 68 10.43 -9.91 -1.76
CA ALA A 68 11.03 -10.71 -0.68
C ALA A 68 12.48 -10.32 -0.42
N GLU A 69 13.28 -10.07 -1.48
CA GLU A 69 14.67 -9.64 -1.38
C GLU A 69 14.81 -8.25 -0.73
N HIS A 70 13.92 -7.32 -1.07
CA HIS A 70 13.86 -6.00 -0.43
C HIS A 70 13.52 -6.14 1.06
N LYS A 71 12.51 -6.96 1.41
CA LYS A 71 12.13 -7.24 2.79
C LYS A 71 13.30 -7.81 3.60
N ALA A 72 14.11 -8.68 3.00
CA ALA A 72 15.30 -9.26 3.64
C ALA A 72 16.40 -8.22 3.98
N LEU A 73 16.40 -7.05 3.32
CA LEU A 73 17.29 -5.92 3.63
C LEU A 73 16.72 -4.98 4.69
N SER A 74 15.51 -5.20 5.15
CA SER A 74 14.77 -4.29 6.03
C SER A 74 14.85 -4.72 7.50
N ASP A 75 14.80 -3.75 8.41
CA ASP A 75 14.70 -4.02 9.84
C ASP A 75 13.24 -4.16 10.29
N TRP A 76 12.33 -3.43 9.65
CA TRP A 76 10.89 -3.43 9.89
C TRP A 76 10.11 -3.40 8.59
N ILE A 77 9.00 -4.12 8.54
CA ILE A 77 7.96 -3.95 7.52
C ILE A 77 6.81 -3.16 8.13
N VAL A 78 6.17 -2.33 7.30
CA VAL A 78 4.96 -1.58 7.68
C VAL A 78 3.89 -1.69 6.59
N THR A 79 2.65 -1.48 6.98
CA THR A 79 1.51 -1.29 6.08
C THR A 79 0.98 0.14 6.22
N SER A 80 0.14 0.60 5.31
CA SER A 80 -0.53 1.91 5.44
C SER A 80 -1.41 2.05 6.68
N ARG A 81 -1.69 0.94 7.40
CA ARG A 81 -2.45 0.96 8.65
C ARG A 81 -1.60 1.26 9.88
N ASN A 82 -0.35 0.80 9.90
CA ASN A 82 0.50 0.81 11.11
C ASN A 82 1.79 1.61 10.95
N VAL A 83 2.01 2.23 9.81
CA VAL A 83 3.26 2.96 9.52
C VAL A 83 3.48 4.13 10.47
N ASP A 84 2.42 4.88 10.77
CA ASP A 84 2.48 6.03 11.70
C ASP A 84 2.95 5.58 13.08
N ASP A 85 2.31 4.54 13.63
CA ASP A 85 2.58 4.05 14.98
C ASP A 85 3.97 3.42 15.12
N ILE A 86 4.40 2.62 14.11
CA ILE A 86 5.72 1.99 14.12
C ILE A 86 6.83 3.03 14.01
N ILE A 87 6.70 4.02 13.12
CA ILE A 87 7.70 5.07 12.97
C ILE A 87 7.74 5.95 14.22
N ALA A 88 6.58 6.33 14.79
CA ALA A 88 6.52 7.07 16.05
C ALA A 88 7.20 6.31 17.20
N HIS A 89 6.98 5.00 17.29
CA HIS A 89 7.64 4.13 18.26
C HIS A 89 9.17 4.16 18.11
N LEU A 90 9.68 4.03 16.89
CA LEU A 90 11.12 4.06 16.63
C LEU A 90 11.75 5.41 16.98
N TYR A 91 11.07 6.52 16.63
CA TYR A 91 11.54 7.86 17.03
C TYR A 91 11.50 8.07 18.54
N ALA A 92 10.48 7.55 19.24
CA ALA A 92 10.40 7.58 20.70
C ALA A 92 11.57 6.81 21.38
N GLU A 93 12.10 5.77 20.70
CA GLU A 93 13.32 5.06 21.11
C GLU A 93 14.62 5.77 20.72
N GLY A 94 14.55 6.97 20.13
CA GLY A 94 15.72 7.72 19.67
C GLY A 94 16.39 7.13 18.42
N LYS A 95 15.70 6.30 17.64
CA LYS A 95 16.24 5.72 16.41
C LYS A 95 16.20 6.73 15.27
N LYS A 96 17.21 6.69 14.42
CA LYS A 96 17.17 7.30 13.10
C LYS A 96 16.54 6.30 12.14
N VAL A 97 15.69 6.77 11.24
CA VAL A 97 14.92 5.92 10.33
C VAL A 97 15.21 6.29 8.88
N ILE A 98 15.37 5.31 8.01
CA ILE A 98 15.26 5.45 6.55
C ILE A 98 14.01 4.72 6.08
N PHE A 99 13.35 5.24 5.03
CA PHE A 99 12.09 4.70 4.54
C PHE A 99 12.12 4.35 3.06
N SER A 100 11.58 3.18 2.71
CA SER A 100 11.46 2.66 1.34
C SER A 100 10.16 1.85 1.17
N PRO A 101 9.75 1.51 -0.06
CA PRO A 101 10.18 2.10 -1.31
C PRO A 101 9.44 3.39 -1.67
N ASP A 102 8.26 3.67 -1.09
CA ASP A 102 7.35 4.73 -1.51
C ASP A 102 7.77 6.11 -0.99
N ARG A 103 8.24 6.97 -1.92
CA ARG A 103 8.64 8.34 -1.64
C ARG A 103 7.49 9.21 -1.15
N ASN A 104 6.29 9.03 -1.70
CA ASN A 104 5.14 9.87 -1.36
C ASN A 104 4.67 9.59 0.06
N MET A 105 4.53 8.32 0.44
CA MET A 105 4.19 7.92 1.81
C MET A 105 5.25 8.41 2.81
N GLY A 106 6.54 8.19 2.53
CA GLY A 106 7.62 8.69 3.39
C GLY A 106 7.64 10.22 3.47
N GLY A 107 7.39 10.91 2.35
CA GLY A 107 7.29 12.38 2.29
C GLY A 107 6.11 12.92 3.08
N TYR A 108 4.97 12.24 3.06
CA TYR A 108 3.82 12.56 3.90
C TYR A 108 4.17 12.45 5.39
N LEU A 109 4.80 11.35 5.81
CA LEU A 109 5.19 11.14 7.20
C LEU A 109 6.21 12.19 7.68
N ASN A 110 7.21 12.52 6.86
CA ASN A 110 8.15 13.59 7.16
C ASN A 110 7.42 14.93 7.33
N HIS A 111 6.47 15.25 6.46
CA HIS A 111 5.71 16.49 6.55
C HIS A 111 4.78 16.53 7.76
N GLN A 112 4.03 15.44 8.00
CA GLN A 112 2.99 15.38 9.02
C GLN A 112 3.55 15.42 10.44
N TYR A 113 4.69 14.75 10.67
CA TYR A 113 5.27 14.55 11.99
C TYR A 113 6.58 15.30 12.22
N GLY A 114 7.06 16.04 11.22
CA GLY A 114 8.33 16.77 11.30
C GLY A 114 9.56 15.86 11.31
N TYR A 115 9.45 14.66 10.72
CA TYR A 115 10.59 13.76 10.55
C TYR A 115 11.46 14.19 9.37
N ASP A 116 12.72 13.71 9.34
CA ASP A 116 13.70 13.97 8.28
C ASP A 116 14.25 12.65 7.70
N MET A 117 13.42 11.63 7.61
CA MET A 117 13.83 10.32 7.08
C MET A 117 14.38 10.45 5.66
N PRO A 118 15.58 9.93 5.38
CA PRO A 118 16.02 9.66 4.01
C PRO A 118 15.05 8.68 3.34
N LEU A 119 14.62 9.01 2.11
CA LEU A 119 13.60 8.28 1.38
C LEU A 119 14.18 7.62 0.13
N TRP A 120 13.76 6.39 -0.16
CA TRP A 120 13.92 5.79 -1.47
C TRP A 120 12.98 6.47 -2.47
N SER A 121 13.27 6.43 -3.78
CA SER A 121 12.61 7.30 -4.76
C SER A 121 11.54 6.62 -5.63
N ALA A 122 11.09 5.41 -5.29
CA ALA A 122 9.99 4.77 -6.02
C ALA A 122 8.61 5.37 -5.63
N VAL A 123 7.64 5.23 -6.52
CA VAL A 123 6.26 5.71 -6.32
C VAL A 123 5.25 4.68 -6.81
N CYS A 124 4.07 4.66 -6.21
CA CYS A 124 2.94 3.93 -6.76
C CYS A 124 2.40 4.65 -7.99
N GLU A 125 2.47 4.03 -9.18
CA GLU A 125 2.03 4.65 -10.44
C GLU A 125 0.53 4.98 -10.47
N VAL A 126 -0.26 4.37 -9.62
CA VAL A 126 -1.69 4.65 -9.49
C VAL A 126 -1.89 5.93 -8.67
N HIS A 127 -1.27 6.00 -7.49
CA HIS A 127 -1.47 7.12 -6.58
C HIS A 127 -0.69 8.37 -7.00
N ASP A 128 0.49 8.23 -7.60
CA ASP A 128 1.32 9.38 -8.04
C ASP A 128 0.68 10.18 -9.18
N LYS A 129 -0.36 9.65 -9.84
CA LYS A 129 -1.12 10.33 -10.88
C LYS A 129 -2.13 11.36 -10.36
N PHE A 130 -2.53 11.30 -9.10
CA PHE A 130 -3.48 12.29 -8.56
C PHE A 130 -2.91 13.70 -8.65
N ASN A 131 -3.72 14.63 -9.14
CA ASN A 131 -3.28 15.97 -9.47
C ASN A 131 -4.09 17.02 -8.71
N GLU A 132 -3.40 17.89 -7.97
CA GLU A 132 -4.04 18.93 -7.17
C GLU A 132 -4.86 19.92 -8.02
N ALA A 133 -4.37 20.32 -9.20
CA ALA A 133 -5.07 21.26 -10.05
C ALA A 133 -6.39 20.66 -10.59
N ALA A 134 -6.34 19.43 -11.11
CA ALA A 134 -7.53 18.72 -11.56
C ALA A 134 -8.54 18.49 -10.42
N LEU A 135 -8.04 18.21 -9.20
CA LEU A 135 -8.88 18.07 -8.01
C LEU A 135 -9.57 19.39 -7.65
N ASN A 136 -8.84 20.52 -7.67
CA ASN A 136 -9.39 21.84 -7.41
C ASN A 136 -10.50 22.22 -8.41
N GLU A 137 -10.28 21.92 -9.71
CA GLU A 137 -11.29 22.12 -10.74
C GLU A 137 -12.54 21.26 -10.49
N ALA A 138 -12.35 19.98 -10.15
CA ALA A 138 -13.46 19.07 -9.86
C ALA A 138 -14.25 19.50 -8.62
N ILE A 139 -13.57 19.91 -7.55
CA ILE A 139 -14.22 20.42 -6.33
C ILE A 139 -15.01 21.72 -6.64
N ALA A 140 -14.44 22.62 -7.43
CA ALA A 140 -15.11 23.87 -7.81
C ALA A 140 -16.35 23.64 -8.71
N ALA A 141 -16.40 22.54 -9.44
CA ALA A 141 -17.53 22.17 -10.30
C ALA A 141 -18.71 21.54 -9.54
N VAL A 142 -18.51 21.12 -8.29
CA VAL A 142 -19.56 20.49 -7.48
C VAL A 142 -20.50 21.55 -6.91
N SER A 143 -21.81 21.32 -7.06
CA SER A 143 -22.84 22.15 -6.42
C SER A 143 -23.06 21.70 -4.97
N GLY A 144 -22.31 22.24 -4.02
CA GLY A 144 -22.45 21.90 -2.61
C GLY A 144 -21.12 21.61 -1.90
N ASP A 145 -21.21 20.98 -0.74
CA ASP A 145 -20.03 20.63 0.05
C ASP A 145 -19.22 19.52 -0.63
N ALA A 146 -17.91 19.61 -0.59
CA ALA A 146 -16.98 18.59 -1.08
C ALA A 146 -15.96 18.22 -0.01
N VAL A 147 -15.64 16.94 0.08
CA VAL A 147 -14.66 16.37 1.00
C VAL A 147 -13.69 15.50 0.21
N LEU A 148 -12.43 15.50 0.59
CA LEU A 148 -11.39 14.64 0.02
C LEU A 148 -10.86 13.65 1.05
N ILE A 149 -10.89 12.37 0.72
CA ILE A 149 -10.17 11.33 1.46
C ILE A 149 -9.09 10.73 0.57
N ALA A 150 -7.89 10.49 1.11
CA ALA A 150 -6.74 10.10 0.31
C ALA A 150 -5.89 9.00 0.96
N HIS A 151 -5.28 8.18 0.11
CA HIS A 151 -4.26 7.22 0.54
C HIS A 151 -2.89 7.90 0.65
N PRO A 152 -2.05 7.58 1.66
CA PRO A 152 -0.78 8.26 1.89
C PRO A 152 0.27 8.07 0.79
N GLU A 153 0.06 7.17 -0.17
CA GLU A 153 0.88 7.05 -1.40
C GLU A 153 0.61 8.17 -2.42
N SER A 154 -0.39 9.04 -2.19
CA SER A 154 -0.71 10.16 -3.07
C SER A 154 0.32 11.28 -2.95
N PRO A 155 0.47 12.16 -3.98
CA PRO A 155 1.38 13.30 -3.91
C PRO A 155 1.05 14.26 -2.75
N LEU A 156 2.07 14.81 -2.11
CA LEU A 156 1.91 15.69 -0.95
C LEU A 156 0.96 16.89 -1.17
N PRO A 157 0.91 17.55 -2.35
CA PRO A 157 -0.08 18.61 -2.57
C PRO A 157 -1.54 18.11 -2.43
N VAL A 158 -1.84 16.90 -2.92
CA VAL A 158 -3.16 16.26 -2.76
C VAL A 158 -3.44 15.93 -1.30
N LEU A 159 -2.44 15.36 -0.59
CA LEU A 159 -2.58 14.99 0.82
C LEU A 159 -2.80 16.20 1.74
N LYS A 160 -2.16 17.34 1.44
CA LYS A 160 -2.39 18.60 2.18
C LYS A 160 -3.81 19.15 2.05
N ARG A 161 -4.53 18.76 1.00
CA ARG A 161 -5.92 19.13 0.76
C ARG A 161 -6.91 18.15 1.36
N ALA A 162 -6.46 16.94 1.72
CA ALA A 162 -7.33 15.88 2.19
C ALA A 162 -7.89 16.18 3.59
N ASP A 163 -9.18 15.95 3.76
CA ASP A 163 -9.88 16.02 5.05
C ASP A 163 -9.59 14.76 5.87
N TYR A 164 -9.20 13.67 5.21
CA TYR A 164 -8.73 12.44 5.83
C TYR A 164 -7.64 11.78 4.98
N VAL A 165 -6.55 11.38 5.63
CA VAL A 165 -5.49 10.56 5.02
C VAL A 165 -5.37 9.27 5.81
N GLY A 166 -5.39 8.14 5.12
CA GLY A 166 -5.24 6.85 5.78
C GLY A 166 -5.27 5.65 4.84
N SER A 167 -5.11 4.46 5.41
CA SER A 167 -5.18 3.19 4.67
C SER A 167 -6.55 2.99 4.02
N THR A 168 -6.64 2.05 3.07
CA THR A 168 -7.91 1.67 2.43
C THR A 168 -8.97 1.23 3.46
N SER A 169 -8.59 0.45 4.47
CA SER A 169 -9.49 0.10 5.58
C SER A 169 -9.87 1.32 6.42
N GLY A 170 -8.93 2.22 6.67
CA GLY A 170 -9.17 3.49 7.36
C GLY A 170 -10.17 4.36 6.61
N MET A 171 -9.99 4.53 5.29
CA MET A 171 -10.92 5.28 4.45
C MET A 171 -12.31 4.64 4.41
N LEU A 172 -12.41 3.30 4.32
CA LEU A 172 -13.69 2.59 4.38
C LEU A 172 -14.39 2.81 5.72
N ASN A 173 -13.66 2.76 6.84
CA ASN A 173 -14.19 3.03 8.17
C ASN A 173 -14.61 4.49 8.32
N TRP A 174 -13.84 5.44 7.78
CA TRP A 174 -14.20 6.84 7.75
C TRP A 174 -15.53 7.07 7.01
N VAL A 175 -15.70 6.45 5.84
CA VAL A 175 -16.97 6.49 5.06
C VAL A 175 -18.13 5.90 5.86
N LYS A 176 -17.94 4.74 6.52
CA LYS A 176 -18.97 4.14 7.39
C LYS A 176 -19.42 5.06 8.49
N GLN A 177 -18.50 5.83 9.07
CA GLN A 177 -18.75 6.70 10.23
C GLN A 177 -19.08 8.14 9.84
N TYR A 178 -19.11 8.46 8.54
CA TYR A 178 -19.37 9.83 8.07
C TYR A 178 -20.74 10.32 8.53
N GLN A 179 -20.75 11.47 9.23
CA GLN A 179 -21.94 12.09 9.82
C GLN A 179 -22.32 13.42 9.11
N GLY A 180 -21.61 13.77 8.02
CA GLY A 180 -21.94 14.96 7.24
C GLY A 180 -23.20 14.77 6.39
N LYS A 181 -23.53 15.80 5.61
CA LYS A 181 -24.71 15.77 4.73
C LYS A 181 -24.54 14.70 3.63
N THR A 182 -25.61 13.97 3.32
CA THR A 182 -25.60 13.00 2.21
C THR A 182 -25.46 13.66 0.83
N SER A 183 -25.76 14.96 0.73
CA SER A 183 -25.52 15.77 -0.48
C SER A 183 -24.06 16.17 -0.70
N THR A 184 -23.17 15.91 0.26
CA THR A 184 -21.74 16.16 0.11
C THR A 184 -21.13 15.22 -0.90
N THR A 185 -20.33 15.73 -1.83
CA THR A 185 -19.53 14.91 -2.73
C THR A 185 -18.21 14.53 -2.04
N ILE A 186 -17.95 13.23 -1.90
CA ILE A 186 -16.72 12.71 -1.30
C ILE A 186 -15.81 12.22 -2.42
N PHE A 187 -14.71 12.95 -2.64
CA PHE A 187 -13.65 12.55 -3.55
C PHE A 187 -12.73 11.52 -2.88
N VAL A 188 -12.44 10.42 -3.58
CA VAL A 188 -11.65 9.30 -3.06
C VAL A 188 -10.36 9.19 -3.88
N ALA A 189 -9.23 9.58 -3.30
CA ALA A 189 -7.91 9.54 -3.94
C ALA A 189 -7.16 8.25 -3.56
N THR A 190 -7.58 7.14 -4.16
CA THR A 190 -6.91 5.84 -4.14
C THR A 190 -7.35 5.02 -5.36
N GLU A 191 -6.95 3.76 -5.46
CA GLU A 191 -7.38 2.84 -6.54
C GLU A 191 -8.91 2.67 -6.55
N ASP A 192 -9.49 2.68 -7.75
CA ASP A 192 -10.95 2.80 -7.95
C ASP A 192 -11.78 1.62 -7.41
N GLY A 193 -11.19 0.44 -7.27
CA GLY A 193 -11.89 -0.76 -6.81
C GLY A 193 -12.52 -0.63 -5.41
N ILE A 194 -11.99 0.26 -4.56
CA ILE A 194 -12.54 0.48 -3.21
C ILE A 194 -13.92 1.13 -3.24
N LEU A 195 -14.24 1.90 -4.28
CA LEU A 195 -15.53 2.57 -4.41
C LEU A 195 -16.70 1.59 -4.35
N TYR A 196 -16.53 0.39 -4.93
CA TYR A 196 -17.54 -0.66 -4.82
C TYR A 196 -17.84 -0.99 -3.35
N ASN A 197 -16.82 -1.24 -2.55
CA ASN A 197 -16.98 -1.58 -1.13
C ASN A 197 -17.57 -0.40 -0.33
N MET A 198 -17.20 0.82 -0.65
CA MET A 198 -17.74 2.02 -0.01
C MET A 198 -19.23 2.21 -0.33
N HIS A 199 -19.64 2.00 -1.59
CA HIS A 199 -21.05 2.04 -1.99
C HIS A 199 -21.88 0.94 -1.34
N GLN A 200 -21.32 -0.25 -1.11
CA GLN A 200 -22.03 -1.33 -0.41
C GLN A 200 -22.38 -0.97 1.04
N VAL A 201 -21.54 -0.21 1.71
CA VAL A 201 -21.74 0.16 3.12
C VAL A 201 -22.45 1.49 3.31
N ARG A 202 -22.36 2.41 2.33
CA ARG A 202 -23.00 3.73 2.34
C ARG A 202 -23.54 4.11 0.94
N PRO A 203 -24.60 3.41 0.49
CA PRO A 203 -25.20 3.68 -0.83
C PRO A 203 -25.89 5.05 -0.91
N ASP A 204 -26.10 5.69 0.22
CA ASP A 204 -26.69 7.04 0.36
C ASP A 204 -25.71 8.19 0.06
N LEU A 205 -24.39 7.92 0.01
CA LEU A 205 -23.38 8.94 -0.20
C LEU A 205 -22.99 9.08 -1.69
N THR A 206 -22.66 10.28 -2.08
CA THR A 206 -22.04 10.56 -3.39
C THR A 206 -20.53 10.40 -3.29
N LEU A 207 -20.04 9.22 -3.69
CA LEU A 207 -18.61 8.85 -3.68
C LEU A 207 -18.10 8.88 -5.11
N VAL A 208 -17.05 9.65 -5.37
CA VAL A 208 -16.46 9.79 -6.71
C VAL A 208 -14.96 9.59 -6.67
N GLN A 209 -14.40 9.00 -7.72
CA GLN A 209 -12.96 8.91 -7.89
C GLN A 209 -12.35 10.31 -8.00
N ALA A 210 -11.30 10.59 -7.23
CA ALA A 210 -10.53 11.82 -7.41
C ALA A 210 -9.89 11.83 -8.82
N PRO A 211 -9.87 12.96 -9.51
CA PRO A 211 -9.32 13.03 -10.86
C PRO A 211 -7.80 12.95 -10.87
N ILE A 212 -7.25 12.32 -11.92
CA ILE A 212 -5.81 12.26 -12.17
C ILE A 212 -5.34 13.37 -13.11
N TYR A 213 -6.22 13.79 -14.06
CA TYR A 213 -6.07 14.99 -14.90
C TYR A 213 -7.46 15.38 -15.42
N ALA A 214 -7.59 16.55 -16.03
CA ALA A 214 -8.88 17.06 -16.49
C ALA A 214 -9.64 16.04 -17.34
N GLY A 215 -10.84 15.65 -16.87
CA GLY A 215 -11.75 14.73 -17.56
C GLY A 215 -11.46 13.22 -17.40
N CYS A 216 -10.42 12.80 -16.67
CA CYS A 216 -10.16 11.39 -16.40
C CYS A 216 -10.31 11.05 -14.92
N GLN A 217 -11.18 10.07 -14.63
CA GLN A 217 -11.44 9.54 -13.29
C GLN A 217 -11.12 8.05 -13.15
N CYS A 218 -10.57 7.41 -14.20
CA CYS A 218 -10.24 5.98 -14.17
C CYS A 218 -8.82 5.79 -13.64
N ASN A 219 -8.68 5.33 -12.41
CA ASN A 219 -7.39 5.09 -11.77
C ASN A 219 -7.32 3.67 -11.19
N SER A 220 -7.39 2.70 -12.09
CA SER A 220 -7.29 1.27 -11.76
C SER A 220 -5.83 0.82 -11.75
N CYS A 221 -5.50 -0.10 -10.84
CA CYS A 221 -4.19 -0.73 -10.81
C CYS A 221 -4.06 -1.77 -11.94
N PRO A 222 -3.18 -1.56 -12.95
CA PRO A 222 -3.07 -2.48 -14.09
C PRO A 222 -2.63 -3.88 -13.65
N TYR A 223 -1.80 -3.98 -12.64
CA TYR A 223 -1.27 -5.24 -12.13
C TYR A 223 -2.34 -6.06 -11.36
N MET A 224 -3.12 -5.41 -10.50
CA MET A 224 -4.20 -6.08 -9.77
C MET A 224 -5.30 -6.58 -10.72
N LYS A 225 -5.59 -5.86 -11.80
CA LYS A 225 -6.62 -6.22 -12.80
C LYS A 225 -6.25 -7.44 -13.67
N LEU A 226 -4.98 -7.90 -13.63
CA LEU A 226 -4.58 -9.17 -14.23
C LEU A 226 -5.19 -10.39 -13.52
N ASN A 227 -5.58 -10.25 -12.24
CA ASN A 227 -6.25 -11.30 -11.47
C ASN A 227 -7.73 -11.41 -11.86
N THR A 228 -7.99 -11.76 -13.12
CA THR A 228 -9.36 -12.00 -13.61
C THR A 228 -9.94 -13.27 -13.01
N VAL A 229 -11.28 -13.40 -13.02
CA VAL A 229 -11.95 -14.63 -12.58
C VAL A 229 -11.44 -15.86 -13.36
N ALA A 230 -11.21 -15.71 -14.67
CA ALA A 230 -10.67 -16.78 -15.50
C ALA A 230 -9.25 -17.19 -15.09
N ALA A 231 -8.36 -16.21 -14.79
CA ALA A 231 -7.01 -16.48 -14.30
C ALA A 231 -7.03 -17.18 -12.93
N VAL A 232 -7.89 -16.75 -12.01
CA VAL A 232 -8.06 -17.41 -10.70
C VAL A 232 -8.56 -18.84 -10.86
N GLN A 233 -9.54 -19.08 -11.72
CA GLN A 233 -10.03 -20.43 -12.01
C GLN A 233 -8.96 -21.33 -12.67
N ALA A 234 -8.14 -20.78 -13.56
CA ALA A 234 -7.01 -21.48 -14.16
C ALA A 234 -5.98 -21.86 -13.09
N ALA A 235 -5.63 -20.94 -12.19
CA ALA A 235 -4.74 -21.20 -11.08
C ALA A 235 -5.24 -22.29 -10.11
N GLN A 236 -6.55 -22.36 -9.87
CA GLN A 236 -7.18 -23.42 -9.10
C GLN A 236 -7.04 -24.81 -9.75
N ARG A 237 -6.88 -24.87 -11.09
CA ARG A 237 -6.59 -26.09 -11.83
C ARG A 237 -5.09 -26.42 -11.93
N GLY A 238 -4.23 -25.58 -11.32
CA GLY A 238 -2.78 -25.76 -11.35
C GLY A 238 -2.06 -25.07 -12.53
N GLU A 239 -2.76 -24.19 -13.26
CA GLU A 239 -2.23 -23.48 -14.43
C GLU A 239 -1.58 -22.12 -14.07
N GLY A 240 -1.59 -21.71 -12.78
CA GLY A 240 -0.98 -20.48 -12.29
C GLY A 240 0.54 -20.58 -12.09
N THR A 241 1.16 -19.50 -11.63
CA THR A 241 2.60 -19.43 -11.38
C THR A 241 2.90 -19.70 -9.91
N PRO A 242 3.62 -20.77 -9.56
CA PRO A 242 3.98 -21.06 -8.17
C PRO A 242 5.06 -20.06 -7.67
N ILE A 243 5.01 -19.75 -6.39
CA ILE A 243 6.06 -18.98 -5.68
C ILE A 243 7.04 -20.02 -5.07
N ASP A 244 7.94 -20.54 -5.88
CA ASP A 244 8.88 -21.60 -5.52
C ASP A 244 10.37 -21.23 -5.71
N TYR A 245 10.61 -19.99 -6.16
CA TYR A 245 11.96 -19.46 -6.44
C TYR A 245 12.65 -18.86 -5.20
N LEU A 246 11.94 -18.70 -4.08
CA LEU A 246 12.50 -18.16 -2.85
C LEU A 246 13.30 -19.24 -2.12
N THR A 247 14.56 -18.96 -1.84
CA THR A 247 15.39 -19.84 -0.99
C THR A 247 14.97 -19.76 0.47
N ALA A 248 15.24 -20.80 1.25
CA ALA A 248 14.97 -20.80 2.69
C ALA A 248 15.65 -19.61 3.40
N ALA A 249 16.90 -19.30 3.04
CA ALA A 249 17.62 -18.15 3.61
C ALA A 249 16.96 -16.81 3.29
N GLN A 250 16.46 -16.61 2.07
CA GLN A 250 15.71 -15.40 1.71
C GLN A 250 14.40 -15.31 2.50
N MET A 251 13.67 -16.42 2.61
CA MET A 251 12.41 -16.44 3.38
C MET A 251 12.65 -16.14 4.86
N ASP A 252 13.68 -16.72 5.47
CA ASP A 252 14.00 -16.49 6.88
C ASP A 252 14.43 -15.04 7.14
N ALA A 253 15.25 -14.45 6.26
CA ALA A 253 15.65 -13.06 6.37
C ALA A 253 14.47 -12.10 6.21
N ALA A 254 13.56 -12.34 5.24
CA ALA A 254 12.39 -11.50 5.00
C ALA A 254 11.29 -11.68 6.07
N ARG A 255 11.22 -12.85 6.71
CA ARG A 255 10.24 -13.15 7.77
C ARG A 255 10.45 -12.29 9.00
N LEU A 256 11.68 -12.11 9.44
CA LEU A 256 11.99 -11.39 10.67
C LEU A 256 11.38 -9.98 10.75
N PRO A 257 11.55 -9.09 9.76
CA PRO A 257 10.91 -7.76 9.80
C PRO A 257 9.39 -7.81 9.67
N ILE A 258 8.82 -8.83 9.01
CA ILE A 258 7.37 -9.04 8.95
C ILE A 258 6.84 -9.45 10.32
N GLU A 259 7.48 -10.38 11.01
CA GLU A 259 7.08 -10.84 12.34
C GLU A 259 7.16 -9.70 13.38
N ARG A 260 8.17 -8.82 13.28
CA ARG A 260 8.24 -7.62 14.14
C ARG A 260 7.02 -6.72 13.94
N MET A 261 6.62 -6.46 12.71
CA MET A 261 5.41 -5.70 12.40
C MET A 261 4.16 -6.38 12.96
N LEU A 262 4.02 -7.69 12.78
CA LEU A 262 2.85 -8.45 13.26
C LEU A 262 2.77 -8.41 14.79
N ALA A 263 3.86 -8.69 15.48
CA ALA A 263 3.93 -8.66 16.94
C ALA A 263 3.63 -7.25 17.50
N PHE A 264 4.14 -6.19 16.86
CA PHE A 264 3.83 -4.82 17.23
C PHE A 264 2.34 -4.54 17.05
N SER A 265 1.78 -4.90 15.91
CA SER A 265 0.36 -4.66 15.59
C SER A 265 -0.58 -5.43 16.50
N GLU A 266 -0.27 -6.68 16.81
CA GLU A 266 -1.05 -7.49 17.77
C GLU A 266 -1.09 -6.84 19.15
N LYS A 267 0.04 -6.35 19.65
CA LYS A 267 0.11 -5.66 20.93
C LYS A 267 -0.59 -4.31 20.96
N HIS A 268 -0.63 -3.60 19.83
CA HIS A 268 -1.10 -2.21 19.74
C HIS A 268 -2.58 -2.07 19.40
N TYR A 269 -3.16 -3.07 18.70
CA TYR A 269 -4.54 -3.03 18.20
C TYR A 269 -5.41 -4.17 18.75
N ALA A 270 -4.93 -4.95 19.75
CA ALA A 270 -5.66 -6.03 20.40
C ALA A 270 -6.83 -5.54 21.30
#